data_2874744e408efc7151fc8b739edb3861
#
_entry.id   2874744e408efc7151fc8b739edb3861
#
_cell.length_a   1.000
_cell.length_b   1.000
_cell.length_c   1.000
_cell.angle_alpha   90.00
_cell.angle_beta   90.00
_cell.angle_gamma   90.00
#
_symmetry.space_group_name_H-M   'P 1'
#
loop_
_entity.id
_entity.type
_entity.pdbx_description
1 polymer ?
#
loop_
_entity_poly.entity_id
_entity_poly.type
_entity_poly.pdbx_seq_one_letter_code
_entity_poly.pdbx_strand_id
1 'polypeptide(L)'
;MKKIIVFTILMIFTFVTLSFSSGLSPLDSLKGPVDEGLSLLKDPKYKDESQKKAQREKMWEIIRKAFDFRELGGRALAVNYRKFSPQQRKEFTEVFAEVLGNAYLDKIQTGYSNEKVAYIDQEFVTDNKAVVKTKIIQENKEIAVDYSMKLINNEWKAYDIKIEGVSLVQNYRSQFNEILSKETPDELIKRLNKKLKDQEKS
;
A
#
# COMPACT_ATOMS: atom_id res chain seq x y z
N MET A 1 -66.87 40.00 22.01
CA MET A 1 -65.41 40.10 22.09
C MET A 1 -64.81 38.68 21.91
N LYS A 2 -64.36 38.34 20.72
CA LYS A 2 -63.76 36.99 20.40
C LYS A 2 -62.26 37.10 20.56
N LYS A 3 -61.66 36.36 21.49
CA LYS A 3 -60.21 36.25 21.66
C LYS A 3 -59.70 35.21 20.66
N ILE A 4 -58.90 35.67 19.70
CA ILE A 4 -58.15 34.82 18.75
C ILE A 4 -56.86 34.40 19.47
N ILE A 5 -56.72 33.10 19.75
CA ILE A 5 -55.47 32.53 20.24
C ILE A 5 -54.63 32.13 19.01
N VAL A 6 -53.56 32.85 18.77
CA VAL A 6 -52.56 32.52 17.72
C VAL A 6 -51.63 31.47 18.31
N PHE A 7 -51.68 30.24 17.80
CA PHE A 7 -50.76 29.16 18.16
C PHE A 7 -49.57 29.23 17.23
N THR A 8 -48.46 29.79 17.73
CA THR A 8 -47.20 29.84 16.98
C THR A 8 -46.47 28.51 17.15
N ILE A 9 -46.52 27.66 16.13
CA ILE A 9 -45.76 26.42 16.09
C ILE A 9 -44.29 26.78 15.72
N LEU A 10 -43.42 26.72 16.73
CA LEU A 10 -41.98 26.88 16.55
C LEU A 10 -41.43 25.55 16.02
N MET A 11 -41.20 25.46 14.70
CA MET A 11 -40.62 24.32 14.05
C MET A 11 -39.08 24.32 14.29
N ILE A 12 -38.62 23.58 15.28
CA ILE A 12 -37.19 23.41 15.55
C ILE A 12 -36.61 22.49 14.46
N PHE A 13 -35.97 23.11 13.47
CA PHE A 13 -35.20 22.41 12.47
C PHE A 13 -33.86 21.96 13.10
N THR A 14 -33.80 20.73 13.62
CA THR A 14 -32.54 20.15 14.09
C THR A 14 -31.65 19.89 12.88
N PHE A 15 -30.70 20.79 12.63
CA PHE A 15 -29.59 20.54 11.71
C PHE A 15 -28.74 19.41 12.30
N VAL A 16 -28.95 18.18 11.81
CA VAL A 16 -28.00 17.08 12.03
C VAL A 16 -26.76 17.40 11.19
N THR A 17 -25.78 18.05 11.80
CA THR A 17 -24.44 18.16 11.22
C THR A 17 -23.85 16.78 11.21
N LEU A 18 -23.87 16.11 10.06
CA LEU A 18 -23.05 14.94 9.81
C LEU A 18 -21.59 15.41 9.92
N SER A 19 -20.99 15.20 11.10
CA SER A 19 -19.55 15.34 11.27
C SER A 19 -18.88 14.26 10.43
N PHE A 20 -18.52 14.62 9.20
CA PHE A 20 -17.57 13.83 8.45
C PHE A 20 -16.28 13.79 9.26
N SER A 21 -15.92 12.61 9.77
CA SER A 21 -14.61 12.37 10.34
C SER A 21 -13.58 12.78 9.29
N SER A 22 -12.78 13.80 9.60
CA SER A 22 -11.79 14.38 8.69
C SER A 22 -10.54 13.51 8.57
N GLY A 23 -10.72 12.23 8.30
CA GLY A 23 -9.62 11.37 7.84
C GLY A 23 -9.22 11.76 6.41
N LEU A 24 -7.93 11.63 6.09
CA LEU A 24 -7.46 11.83 4.72
C LEU A 24 -8.21 10.88 3.76
N SER A 25 -8.44 11.36 2.54
CA SER A 25 -8.97 10.48 1.48
C SER A 25 -7.96 9.37 1.12
N PRO A 26 -8.38 8.27 0.47
CA PRO A 26 -7.45 7.25 -0.02
C PRO A 26 -6.33 7.84 -0.88
N LEU A 27 -6.68 8.76 -1.77
CA LEU A 27 -5.74 9.44 -2.66
C LEU A 27 -4.75 10.30 -1.88
N ASP A 28 -5.22 11.12 -0.94
CA ASP A 28 -4.33 11.99 -0.13
C ASP A 28 -3.41 11.17 0.77
N SER A 29 -3.92 10.04 1.30
CA SER A 29 -3.13 9.10 2.11
C SER A 29 -2.02 8.42 1.31
N LEU A 30 -2.22 8.18 0.02
CA LEU A 30 -1.22 7.64 -0.89
C LEU A 30 -0.25 8.74 -1.37
N LYS A 31 -0.79 9.92 -1.68
CA LYS A 31 -0.03 11.03 -2.27
C LYS A 31 1.14 11.47 -1.40
N GLY A 32 0.93 11.62 -0.10
CA GLY A 32 1.98 12.02 0.84
C GLY A 32 3.23 11.12 0.76
N PRO A 33 3.12 9.81 1.03
CA PRO A 33 4.24 8.88 0.91
C PRO A 33 4.89 8.81 -0.48
N VAL A 34 4.10 8.88 -1.55
CA VAL A 34 4.63 8.86 -2.92
C VAL A 34 5.45 10.11 -3.22
N ASP A 35 4.94 11.29 -2.87
CA ASP A 35 5.64 12.57 -3.08
C ASP A 35 6.91 12.65 -2.21
N GLU A 36 6.87 12.13 -0.97
CA GLU A 36 8.04 12.03 -0.09
C GLU A 36 9.12 11.11 -0.72
N GLY A 37 8.70 9.95 -1.25
CA GLY A 37 9.60 9.02 -1.94
C GLY A 37 10.23 9.65 -3.19
N LEU A 38 9.44 10.34 -4.02
CA LEU A 38 9.95 11.06 -5.19
C LEU A 38 10.94 12.18 -4.80
N SER A 39 10.65 12.90 -3.72
CA SER A 39 11.57 13.93 -3.20
C SER A 39 12.88 13.32 -2.73
N LEU A 40 12.83 12.16 -2.06
CA LEU A 40 14.01 11.43 -1.62
C LEU A 40 14.86 10.93 -2.80
N LEU A 41 14.25 10.52 -3.91
CA LEU A 41 14.96 10.09 -5.12
C LEU A 41 15.64 11.27 -5.84
N LYS A 42 15.04 12.46 -5.75
CA LYS A 42 15.57 13.70 -6.37
C LYS A 42 16.67 14.38 -5.57
N ASP A 43 16.81 14.06 -4.28
CA ASP A 43 17.71 14.76 -3.37
C ASP A 43 19.18 14.54 -3.79
N PRO A 44 19.92 15.63 -4.14
CA PRO A 44 21.31 15.54 -4.57
C PRO A 44 22.24 14.85 -3.56
N LYS A 45 21.89 14.87 -2.27
CA LYS A 45 22.65 14.20 -1.20
C LYS A 45 22.84 12.70 -1.49
N TYR A 46 21.89 12.06 -2.15
CA TYR A 46 21.90 10.62 -2.41
C TYR A 46 22.45 10.23 -3.80
N LYS A 47 23.05 11.19 -4.51
CA LYS A 47 23.80 10.88 -5.76
C LYS A 47 25.10 10.14 -5.51
N ASP A 48 25.68 10.33 -4.31
CA ASP A 48 26.89 9.64 -3.89
C ASP A 48 26.56 8.18 -3.52
N GLU A 49 27.34 7.24 -4.04
CA GLU A 49 27.16 5.80 -3.78
C GLU A 49 27.22 5.47 -2.28
N SER A 50 28.05 6.18 -1.50
CA SER A 50 28.12 6.01 -0.05
C SER A 50 26.80 6.31 0.68
N GLN A 51 25.89 7.09 0.07
CA GLN A 51 24.59 7.48 0.62
C GLN A 51 23.43 6.61 0.13
N LYS A 52 23.65 5.71 -0.83
CA LYS A 52 22.60 4.86 -1.41
C LYS A 52 21.91 3.98 -0.37
N LYS A 53 22.69 3.41 0.54
CA LYS A 53 22.13 2.61 1.64
C LYS A 53 21.19 3.44 2.52
N ALA A 54 21.61 4.63 2.93
CA ALA A 54 20.80 5.52 3.74
C ALA A 54 19.51 5.98 3.01
N GLN A 55 19.60 6.23 1.69
CA GLN A 55 18.42 6.50 0.86
C GLN A 55 17.46 5.32 0.84
N ARG A 56 17.97 4.09 0.66
CA ARG A 56 17.19 2.86 0.64
C ARG A 56 16.45 2.63 1.95
N GLU A 57 17.13 2.79 3.08
CA GLU A 57 16.54 2.65 4.41
C GLU A 57 15.37 3.64 4.62
N LYS A 58 15.55 4.91 4.27
CA LYS A 58 14.49 5.92 4.34
C LYS A 58 13.32 5.61 3.41
N MET A 59 13.60 5.19 2.17
CA MET A 59 12.57 4.79 1.23
C MET A 59 11.75 3.62 1.78
N TRP A 60 12.44 2.66 2.41
CA TRP A 60 11.79 1.52 3.03
C TRP A 60 10.87 1.92 4.19
N GLU A 61 11.27 2.87 5.02
CA GLU A 61 10.43 3.42 6.08
C GLU A 61 9.15 4.07 5.52
N ILE A 62 9.27 4.85 4.43
CA ILE A 62 8.11 5.45 3.75
C ILE A 62 7.15 4.36 3.26
N ILE A 63 7.67 3.34 2.58
CA ILE A 63 6.87 2.23 2.05
C ILE A 63 6.20 1.45 3.18
N ARG A 64 6.92 1.14 4.27
CA ARG A 64 6.37 0.43 5.43
C ARG A 64 5.21 1.18 6.09
N LYS A 65 5.23 2.49 6.09
CA LYS A 65 4.13 3.32 6.61
C LYS A 65 2.92 3.32 5.68
N ALA A 66 3.14 3.30 4.37
CA ALA A 66 2.08 3.37 3.36
C ALA A 66 1.34 2.03 3.14
N PHE A 67 2.00 0.89 3.46
CA PHE A 67 1.48 -0.45 3.18
C PHE A 67 1.06 -1.22 4.43
N ASP A 68 -0.01 -2.02 4.29
CA ASP A 68 -0.34 -3.09 5.23
C ASP A 68 0.22 -4.43 4.71
N PHE A 69 1.45 -4.74 5.10
CA PHE A 69 2.10 -5.99 4.70
C PHE A 69 1.44 -7.24 5.30
N ARG A 70 0.70 -7.11 6.41
CA ARG A 70 -0.07 -8.22 6.99
C ARG A 70 -1.25 -8.58 6.09
N GLU A 71 -2.01 -7.58 5.65
CA GLU A 71 -3.12 -7.79 4.71
C GLU A 71 -2.60 -8.29 3.36
N LEU A 72 -1.52 -7.68 2.83
CA LEU A 72 -0.86 -8.08 1.58
C LEU A 72 -0.41 -9.54 1.65
N GLY A 73 0.33 -9.93 2.67
CA GLY A 73 0.82 -11.30 2.86
C GLY A 73 -0.32 -12.31 3.05
N GLY A 74 -1.33 -11.96 3.86
CA GLY A 74 -2.51 -12.81 4.05
C GLY A 74 -3.24 -13.08 2.74
N ARG A 75 -3.38 -12.07 1.87
CA ARG A 75 -3.98 -12.20 0.53
C ARG A 75 -3.12 -13.00 -0.43
N ALA A 76 -1.80 -12.88 -0.34
CA ALA A 76 -0.88 -13.68 -1.14
C ALA A 76 -0.91 -15.16 -0.74
N LEU A 77 -1.06 -15.49 0.54
CA LEU A 77 -1.26 -16.87 1.00
C LEU A 77 -2.65 -17.42 0.66
N ALA A 78 -3.66 -16.56 0.58
CA ALA A 78 -5.06 -16.91 0.28
C ALA A 78 -5.58 -18.10 1.11
N VAL A 79 -6.03 -19.17 0.46
CA VAL A 79 -6.56 -20.37 1.13
C VAL A 79 -5.52 -21.06 2.02
N ASN A 80 -4.25 -20.93 1.69
CA ASN A 80 -3.14 -21.50 2.46
C ASN A 80 -2.88 -20.78 3.78
N TYR A 81 -3.40 -19.58 3.98
CA TYR A 81 -3.26 -18.82 5.24
C TYR A 81 -3.66 -19.65 6.47
N ARG A 82 -4.63 -20.55 6.32
CA ARG A 82 -5.12 -21.43 7.39
C ARG A 82 -4.12 -22.50 7.80
N LYS A 83 -3.17 -22.85 6.93
CA LYS A 83 -2.11 -23.84 7.23
C LYS A 83 -1.01 -23.28 8.13
N PHE A 84 -0.94 -21.95 8.26
CA PHE A 84 0.08 -21.26 9.04
C PHE A 84 -0.39 -21.04 10.48
N SER A 85 0.46 -21.38 11.45
CA SER A 85 0.29 -20.97 12.85
C SER A 85 0.37 -19.43 12.99
N PRO A 86 -0.09 -18.85 14.11
CA PRO A 86 0.07 -17.41 14.34
C PRO A 86 1.53 -16.93 14.26
N GLN A 87 2.47 -17.73 14.78
CA GLN A 87 3.90 -17.45 14.73
C GLN A 87 4.43 -17.47 13.29
N GLN A 88 4.09 -18.50 12.52
CA GLN A 88 4.47 -18.60 11.11
C GLN A 88 3.90 -17.48 10.26
N ARG A 89 2.67 -17.01 10.54
CA ARG A 89 2.07 -15.86 9.85
C ARG A 89 2.85 -14.58 10.10
N LYS A 90 3.31 -14.36 11.33
CA LYS A 90 4.13 -13.21 11.70
C LYS A 90 5.47 -13.27 10.97
N GLU A 91 6.19 -14.38 11.08
CA GLU A 91 7.49 -14.60 10.43
C GLU A 91 7.39 -14.47 8.90
N PHE A 92 6.38 -15.12 8.29
CA PHE A 92 6.11 -14.99 6.87
C PHE A 92 5.89 -13.53 6.45
N THR A 93 5.08 -12.78 7.20
CA THR A 93 4.80 -11.38 6.88
C THR A 93 6.07 -10.54 6.91
N GLU A 94 6.92 -10.72 7.93
CA GLU A 94 8.17 -9.99 8.08
C GLU A 94 9.15 -10.30 6.94
N VAL A 95 9.44 -11.58 6.70
CA VAL A 95 10.39 -11.97 5.65
C VAL A 95 9.87 -11.66 4.25
N PHE A 96 8.57 -11.79 4.01
CA PHE A 96 7.99 -11.47 2.72
C PHE A 96 8.01 -9.96 2.43
N ALA A 97 7.75 -9.13 3.43
CA ALA A 97 7.89 -7.68 3.32
C ALA A 97 9.32 -7.28 2.93
N GLU A 98 10.34 -7.86 3.59
CA GLU A 98 11.76 -7.58 3.26
C GLU A 98 12.13 -8.06 1.85
N VAL A 99 11.67 -9.26 1.44
CA VAL A 99 11.88 -9.78 0.08
C VAL A 99 11.27 -8.84 -0.97
N LEU A 100 10.05 -8.31 -0.72
CA LEU A 100 9.43 -7.32 -1.59
C LEU A 100 10.21 -6.00 -1.58
N GLY A 101 10.55 -5.51 -0.39
CA GLY A 101 11.34 -4.29 -0.24
C GLY A 101 12.62 -4.36 -1.08
N ASN A 102 13.42 -5.40 -0.89
CA ASN A 102 14.68 -5.58 -1.61
C ASN A 102 14.48 -5.68 -3.13
N ALA A 103 13.47 -6.45 -3.58
CA ALA A 103 13.21 -6.65 -5.00
C ALA A 103 12.77 -5.37 -5.74
N TYR A 104 12.05 -4.47 -5.06
CA TYR A 104 11.49 -3.29 -5.70
C TYR A 104 12.26 -2.00 -5.42
N LEU A 105 12.88 -1.85 -4.23
CA LEU A 105 13.67 -0.67 -3.91
C LEU A 105 14.89 -0.53 -4.83
N ASP A 106 15.55 -1.63 -5.13
CA ASP A 106 16.66 -1.63 -6.08
C ASP A 106 16.23 -1.11 -7.44
N LYS A 107 15.13 -1.63 -7.98
CA LYS A 107 14.57 -1.17 -9.26
C LYS A 107 14.15 0.29 -9.24
N ILE A 108 13.61 0.77 -8.11
CA ILE A 108 13.21 2.16 -7.93
C ILE A 108 14.45 3.06 -7.92
N GLN A 109 15.50 2.70 -7.16
CA GLN A 109 16.70 3.51 -7.05
C GLN A 109 17.51 3.55 -8.37
N THR A 110 17.70 2.38 -9.03
CA THR A 110 18.51 2.28 -10.25
C THR A 110 17.76 2.74 -11.49
N GLY A 111 16.42 2.55 -11.50
CA GLY A 111 15.58 2.89 -12.65
C GLY A 111 15.08 4.33 -12.67
N TYR A 112 15.27 5.11 -11.59
CA TYR A 112 14.74 6.46 -11.52
C TYR A 112 15.46 7.43 -12.47
N SER A 113 14.68 8.07 -13.35
CA SER A 113 15.18 9.04 -14.35
C SER A 113 14.28 10.31 -14.42
N ASN A 114 13.91 10.85 -13.26
CA ASN A 114 13.02 12.03 -13.11
C ASN A 114 11.54 11.77 -13.48
N GLU A 115 11.05 10.57 -13.28
CA GLU A 115 9.64 10.25 -13.44
C GLU A 115 8.76 11.17 -12.60
N LYS A 116 7.55 11.42 -13.13
CA LYS A 116 6.46 12.09 -12.42
C LYS A 116 5.35 11.08 -12.14
N VAL A 117 4.62 11.29 -11.06
CA VAL A 117 3.39 10.55 -10.78
C VAL A 117 2.20 11.46 -10.98
N ALA A 118 1.29 11.07 -11.87
CA ALA A 118 -0.01 11.69 -12.01
C ALA A 118 -1.03 10.90 -11.19
N TYR A 119 -1.74 11.58 -10.31
CA TYR A 119 -2.86 11.05 -9.54
C TYR A 119 -4.12 11.25 -10.38
N ILE A 120 -4.74 10.18 -10.83
CA ILE A 120 -5.81 10.22 -11.84
C ILE A 120 -7.18 10.25 -11.17
N ASP A 121 -7.44 9.27 -10.26
CA ASP A 121 -8.75 9.07 -9.66
C ASP A 121 -8.65 8.21 -8.40
N GLN A 122 -9.74 8.23 -7.60
CA GLN A 122 -9.97 7.25 -6.54
C GLN A 122 -11.39 6.71 -6.63
N GLU A 123 -11.53 5.41 -6.50
CA GLU A 123 -12.82 4.72 -6.57
C GLU A 123 -13.05 3.94 -5.26
N PHE A 124 -14.15 4.24 -4.56
CA PHE A 124 -14.55 3.49 -3.38
C PHE A 124 -15.22 2.19 -3.81
N VAL A 125 -14.65 1.06 -3.40
CA VAL A 125 -15.22 -0.28 -3.60
C VAL A 125 -16.23 -0.62 -2.48
N THR A 126 -15.92 -0.16 -1.26
CA THR A 126 -16.78 -0.19 -0.07
C THR A 126 -16.40 0.99 0.81
N ASP A 127 -17.11 1.21 1.93
CA ASP A 127 -16.79 2.29 2.89
C ASP A 127 -15.36 2.22 3.44
N ASN A 128 -14.74 1.04 3.42
CA ASN A 128 -13.38 0.81 3.95
C ASN A 128 -12.39 0.23 2.93
N LYS A 129 -12.74 0.25 1.64
CA LYS A 129 -11.84 -0.18 0.54
C LYS A 129 -11.97 0.76 -0.64
N ALA A 130 -10.83 1.10 -1.21
CA ALA A 130 -10.75 1.95 -2.39
C ALA A 130 -9.64 1.48 -3.33
N VAL A 131 -9.71 1.95 -4.56
CA VAL A 131 -8.63 1.86 -5.54
C VAL A 131 -8.20 3.29 -5.87
N VAL A 132 -6.92 3.59 -5.73
CA VAL A 132 -6.32 4.84 -6.20
C VAL A 132 -5.59 4.56 -7.49
N LYS A 133 -5.97 5.27 -8.55
CA LYS A 133 -5.42 5.13 -9.89
C LYS A 133 -4.37 6.20 -10.13
N THR A 134 -3.18 5.78 -10.52
CA THR A 134 -2.07 6.67 -10.84
C THR A 134 -1.40 6.29 -12.15
N LYS A 135 -0.59 7.18 -12.68
CA LYS A 135 0.33 6.89 -13.79
C LYS A 135 1.73 7.37 -13.45
N ILE A 136 2.71 6.54 -13.68
CA ILE A 136 4.11 6.95 -13.73
C ILE A 136 4.38 7.47 -15.13
N ILE A 137 4.80 8.72 -15.23
CA ILE A 137 5.09 9.41 -16.50
C ILE A 137 6.59 9.42 -16.69
N GLN A 138 7.06 8.72 -17.70
CA GLN A 138 8.41 8.75 -18.24
C GLN A 138 8.43 9.54 -19.54
N GLU A 139 9.61 9.86 -20.06
CA GLU A 139 9.78 10.72 -21.24
C GLU A 139 8.94 10.27 -22.46
N ASN A 140 8.85 8.94 -22.71
CA ASN A 140 8.15 8.35 -23.85
C ASN A 140 7.13 7.27 -23.46
N LYS A 141 6.79 7.15 -22.17
CA LYS A 141 5.90 6.09 -21.68
C LYS A 141 5.09 6.53 -20.47
N GLU A 142 3.83 6.14 -20.44
CA GLU A 142 2.99 6.18 -19.25
C GLU A 142 2.76 4.75 -18.77
N ILE A 143 2.97 4.52 -17.48
CA ILE A 143 2.78 3.21 -16.84
C ILE A 143 1.62 3.36 -15.86
N ALA A 144 0.54 2.65 -16.09
CA ALA A 144 -0.60 2.62 -15.18
C ALA A 144 -0.24 1.88 -13.88
N VAL A 145 -0.50 2.50 -12.74
CA VAL A 145 -0.28 1.91 -11.41
C VAL A 145 -1.49 2.17 -10.53
N ASP A 146 -2.20 1.09 -10.20
CA ASP A 146 -3.36 1.15 -9.30
C ASP A 146 -3.01 0.59 -7.93
N TYR A 147 -3.41 1.30 -6.88
CA TYR A 147 -3.21 0.88 -5.50
C TYR A 147 -4.54 0.44 -4.89
N SER A 148 -4.65 -0.82 -4.49
CA SER A 148 -5.78 -1.28 -3.69
C SER A 148 -5.54 -0.91 -2.23
N MET A 149 -6.44 -0.11 -1.66
CA MET A 149 -6.30 0.46 -0.32
C MET A 149 -7.41 -0.01 0.62
N LYS A 150 -7.11 -0.07 1.91
CA LYS A 150 -8.03 -0.40 2.99
C LYS A 150 -7.90 0.58 4.13
N LEU A 151 -9.04 1.00 4.69
CA LEU A 151 -9.10 1.83 5.89
C LEU A 151 -8.91 0.95 7.14
N ILE A 152 -7.89 1.25 7.93
CA ILE A 152 -7.51 0.54 9.16
C ILE A 152 -7.20 1.58 10.22
N ASN A 153 -7.92 1.56 11.35
CA ASN A 153 -7.73 2.53 12.44
C ASN A 153 -7.73 4.00 11.96
N ASN A 154 -8.65 4.33 11.07
CA ASN A 154 -8.77 5.65 10.42
C ASN A 154 -7.59 6.05 9.51
N GLU A 155 -6.72 5.13 9.11
CA GLU A 155 -5.66 5.34 8.14
C GLU A 155 -5.84 4.46 6.91
N TRP A 156 -5.74 5.04 5.72
CA TRP A 156 -5.72 4.26 4.49
C TRP A 156 -4.34 3.67 4.24
N LYS A 157 -4.28 2.35 4.06
CA LYS A 157 -3.06 1.60 3.77
C LYS A 157 -3.24 0.81 2.47
N ALA A 158 -2.21 0.81 1.63
CA ALA A 158 -2.19 -0.03 0.45
C ALA A 158 -1.92 -1.49 0.84
N TYR A 159 -2.61 -2.43 0.17
CA TYR A 159 -2.40 -3.88 0.36
C TYR A 159 -2.15 -4.62 -0.95
N ASP A 160 -2.27 -3.96 -2.08
CA ASP A 160 -1.90 -4.50 -3.40
C ASP A 160 -1.54 -3.35 -4.35
N ILE A 161 -0.67 -3.64 -5.30
CA ILE A 161 -0.36 -2.77 -6.42
C ILE A 161 -0.62 -3.55 -7.71
N LYS A 162 -1.27 -2.91 -8.67
CA LYS A 162 -1.37 -3.40 -10.04
C LYS A 162 -0.54 -2.50 -10.95
N ILE A 163 0.42 -3.06 -11.64
CA ILE A 163 1.24 -2.38 -12.64
C ILE A 163 0.83 -2.91 -14.00
N GLU A 164 0.38 -2.04 -14.89
CA GLU A 164 -0.16 -2.43 -16.22
C GLU A 164 -1.20 -3.57 -16.11
N GLY A 165 -2.07 -3.49 -15.09
CA GLY A 165 -3.11 -4.49 -14.82
C GLY A 165 -2.66 -5.75 -14.09
N VAL A 166 -1.36 -5.97 -13.87
CA VAL A 166 -0.81 -7.15 -13.19
C VAL A 166 -0.71 -6.90 -11.68
N SER A 167 -1.51 -7.62 -10.89
CA SER A 167 -1.51 -7.53 -9.43
C SER A 167 -0.29 -8.25 -8.83
N LEU A 168 0.40 -7.55 -7.94
CA LEU A 168 1.50 -8.09 -7.15
C LEU A 168 1.04 -9.26 -6.26
N VAL A 169 -0.07 -9.06 -5.55
CA VAL A 169 -0.67 -10.08 -4.69
C VAL A 169 -1.07 -11.33 -5.48
N GLN A 170 -1.68 -11.18 -6.65
CA GLN A 170 -2.08 -12.33 -7.47
C GLN A 170 -0.86 -13.10 -8.01
N ASN A 171 0.18 -12.39 -8.42
CA ASN A 171 1.43 -13.01 -8.89
C ASN A 171 2.06 -13.88 -7.78
N TYR A 172 2.25 -13.33 -6.57
CA TYR A 172 2.79 -14.10 -5.47
C TYR A 172 1.86 -15.21 -4.97
N ARG A 173 0.54 -14.99 -5.05
CA ARG A 173 -0.45 -16.03 -4.72
C ARG A 173 -0.28 -17.27 -5.60
N SER A 174 -0.10 -17.09 -6.89
CA SER A 174 0.13 -18.21 -7.82
C SER A 174 1.41 -18.98 -7.46
N GLN A 175 2.51 -18.26 -7.20
CA GLN A 175 3.77 -18.87 -6.78
C GLN A 175 3.67 -19.60 -5.45
N PHE A 176 3.04 -18.99 -4.43
CA PHE A 176 2.89 -19.62 -3.11
C PHE A 176 1.92 -20.81 -3.14
N ASN A 177 0.86 -20.77 -3.96
CA ASN A 177 -0.02 -21.91 -4.14
C ASN A 177 0.74 -23.10 -4.74
N GLU A 178 1.60 -22.88 -5.74
CA GLU A 178 2.40 -23.94 -6.32
C GLU A 178 3.36 -24.55 -5.29
N ILE A 179 4.08 -23.72 -4.52
CA ILE A 179 4.99 -24.18 -3.48
C ILE A 179 4.23 -24.96 -2.39
N LEU A 180 3.17 -24.35 -1.83
CA LEU A 180 2.40 -24.92 -0.71
C LEU A 180 1.48 -26.10 -1.10
N SER A 181 1.40 -26.44 -2.38
CA SER A 181 0.81 -27.69 -2.84
C SER A 181 1.72 -28.90 -2.59
N LYS A 182 3.02 -28.68 -2.43
CA LYS A 182 4.07 -29.70 -2.31
C LYS A 182 4.87 -29.59 -1.01
N GLU A 183 4.87 -28.40 -0.40
CA GLU A 183 5.75 -28.05 0.71
C GLU A 183 4.96 -27.48 1.90
N THR A 184 5.61 -27.44 3.06
CA THR A 184 5.06 -26.92 4.31
C THR A 184 5.21 -25.39 4.40
N PRO A 185 4.48 -24.72 5.33
CA PRO A 185 4.71 -23.33 5.65
C PRO A 185 6.17 -22.98 6.02
N ASP A 186 6.83 -23.84 6.79
CA ASP A 186 8.22 -23.63 7.22
C ASP A 186 9.20 -23.66 6.03
N GLU A 187 8.94 -24.54 5.07
CA GLU A 187 9.74 -24.61 3.84
C GLU A 187 9.57 -23.36 2.97
N LEU A 188 8.35 -22.83 2.86
CA LEU A 188 8.12 -21.54 2.18
C LEU A 188 8.87 -20.40 2.87
N ILE A 189 8.78 -20.29 4.20
CA ILE A 189 9.50 -19.28 4.98
C ILE A 189 11.01 -19.43 4.80
N LYS A 190 11.53 -20.64 4.83
CA LYS A 190 12.95 -20.93 4.56
C LYS A 190 13.39 -20.50 3.16
N ARG A 191 12.55 -20.71 2.14
CA ARG A 191 12.81 -20.25 0.77
C ARG A 191 12.88 -18.73 0.69
N LEU A 192 11.95 -18.03 1.36
CA LEU A 192 11.94 -16.57 1.41
C LEU A 192 13.19 -16.03 2.13
N ASN A 193 13.57 -16.62 3.26
CA ASN A 193 14.79 -16.28 3.99
C ASN A 193 16.06 -16.49 3.14
N LYS A 194 16.11 -17.57 2.34
CA LYS A 194 17.21 -17.80 1.40
C LYS A 194 17.23 -16.71 0.33
N LYS A 195 16.06 -16.39 -0.28
CA LYS A 195 15.95 -15.35 -1.29
C LYS A 195 16.40 -13.98 -0.76
N LEU A 196 16.03 -13.65 0.49
CA LEU A 196 16.45 -12.43 1.15
C LEU A 196 17.97 -12.35 1.26
N LYS A 197 18.63 -13.42 1.75
CA LYS A 197 20.09 -13.49 1.84
C LYS A 197 20.80 -13.39 0.48
N ASP A 198 20.20 -13.94 -0.57
CA ASP A 198 20.75 -13.87 -1.92
C ASP A 198 20.64 -12.42 -2.48
N GLN A 199 19.54 -11.71 -2.16
CA GLN A 199 19.34 -10.30 -2.53
C GLN A 199 20.30 -9.33 -1.80
N GLU A 200 20.72 -9.64 -0.57
CA GLU A 200 21.67 -8.83 0.20
C GLU A 200 23.11 -8.93 -0.31
N LYS A 201 23.42 -9.94 -1.11
CA LYS A 201 24.74 -10.19 -1.67
C LYS A 201 24.94 -9.63 -3.09
N SER A 202 23.84 -9.25 -3.73
CA SER A 202 23.82 -8.73 -5.11
C SER A 202 23.92 -7.22 -5.14
#